data_66353e0bf71bc37580233fd67b8fec98
#
_entry.id   66353e0bf71bc37580233fd67b8fec98
#
_cell.length_a   1.000
_cell.length_b   1.000
_cell.length_c   1.000
_cell.angle_alpha   90.00
_cell.angle_beta   90.00
_cell.angle_gamma   90.00
#
_symmetry.space_group_name_H-M   'P 1'
#
loop_
_entity.id
_entity.type
_entity.pdbx_description
1 polymer ?
#
loop_
_entity_poly.entity_id
_entity_poly.type
_entity_poly.pdbx_seq_one_letter_code
_entity_poly.pdbx_strand_id
1 'polypeptide(L)'
;MLVCLLAAASVTGCRDAREIESVGFVLGLGVDETADGRIEVWAQVALPSAKPAEGEKQESWTVRSVGDTVWDAVRQLNGRSTKVLFRAHVRALVFGERFARGGVARALDALARDREFRYKSWVFVTSDPVGDVLGAQTEQSSSAALFLDDVMRNTARSLTAPRSRFLDLLTSIEQPGDQPLLARVRLVESEDGGGQPEGGARMAEAGGGRGAEGKQEVGPKELRIEGSAALCGDKMVGWLDAEETAMALMVCNRLAAYSLVMPMPGDEAGTMGFEMIRSHADTLFPKGVHTGDAAGQVMDVVIRITGTVDIREVLSSEQLMSMRSIERLEANISQHLEARVKRLVEAAQNRLGCDIMGIGECVRRKVPARVWEDDVAPTWHEQFGAILIVPDVHFEVGKRGMTMQSPRPVD
;
A
#
# COMPACT_ATOMS: atom_id res chain seq x y z
N MET A 1 -63.78 9.08 -14.70
CA MET A 1 -62.98 7.85 -14.75
C MET A 1 -61.52 8.08 -15.13
N LEU A 2 -61.20 8.90 -16.13
CA LEU A 2 -59.83 9.20 -16.54
C LEU A 2 -59.00 9.92 -15.47
N VAL A 3 -59.63 10.90 -14.75
CA VAL A 3 -58.97 11.63 -13.65
C VAL A 3 -58.63 10.74 -12.46
N CYS A 4 -59.46 9.76 -12.14
CA CYS A 4 -59.17 8.79 -11.09
C CYS A 4 -58.05 7.80 -11.46
N LEU A 5 -57.88 7.46 -12.75
CA LEU A 5 -56.79 6.64 -13.26
C LEU A 5 -55.48 7.42 -13.25
N LEU A 6 -55.48 8.71 -13.59
CA LEU A 6 -54.30 9.59 -13.49
C LEU A 6 -53.88 9.86 -12.03
N ALA A 7 -54.85 10.01 -11.11
CA ALA A 7 -54.56 10.14 -9.68
C ALA A 7 -54.03 8.86 -9.05
N ALA A 8 -54.44 7.70 -9.50
CA ALA A 8 -53.90 6.38 -9.05
C ALA A 8 -52.49 6.12 -9.60
N ALA A 9 -52.13 6.63 -10.79
CA ALA A 9 -50.80 6.50 -11.35
C ALA A 9 -49.76 7.42 -10.66
N SER A 10 -50.20 8.49 -10.01
CA SER A 10 -49.27 9.40 -9.28
C SER A 10 -48.95 8.94 -7.85
N VAL A 11 -49.56 7.85 -7.36
CA VAL A 11 -49.30 7.28 -6.02
C VAL A 11 -48.26 6.15 -6.05
N THR A 12 -47.71 5.79 -7.21
CA THR A 12 -46.54 4.91 -7.29
C THR A 12 -45.28 5.70 -6.91
N GLY A 13 -45.25 6.19 -5.67
CA GLY A 13 -44.03 6.73 -5.06
C GLY A 13 -42.95 5.65 -5.02
N CYS A 14 -41.71 6.07 -5.13
CA CYS A 14 -40.49 5.24 -5.14
C CYS A 14 -40.57 4.16 -4.06
N ARG A 15 -40.88 2.94 -4.44
CA ARG A 15 -40.99 1.76 -3.55
C ARG A 15 -39.62 1.38 -2.93
N ASP A 16 -38.55 2.07 -3.33
CA ASP A 16 -37.19 1.81 -2.93
C ASP A 16 -36.57 2.98 -2.11
N ALA A 17 -37.37 3.93 -1.63
CA ALA A 17 -36.90 5.00 -0.74
C ALA A 17 -36.58 4.40 0.63
N ARG A 18 -35.29 4.38 0.99
CA ARG A 18 -34.83 4.00 2.33
C ARG A 18 -34.60 5.28 3.14
N GLU A 19 -35.09 5.30 4.37
CA GLU A 19 -34.76 6.37 5.30
C GLU A 19 -33.28 6.34 5.61
N ILE A 20 -32.59 7.49 5.47
CA ILE A 20 -31.16 7.59 5.64
C ILE A 20 -30.70 7.13 7.03
N GLU A 21 -31.56 7.31 8.02
CA GLU A 21 -31.35 6.90 9.42
C GLU A 21 -31.34 5.37 9.60
N SER A 22 -31.95 4.62 8.67
CA SER A 22 -31.95 3.14 8.68
C SER A 22 -30.71 2.54 8.01
N VAL A 23 -29.84 3.36 7.40
CA VAL A 23 -28.67 2.93 6.63
C VAL A 23 -27.39 3.14 7.43
N GLY A 24 -26.52 2.13 7.43
CA GLY A 24 -25.13 2.24 7.91
C GLY A 24 -24.18 2.29 6.72
N PHE A 25 -23.35 3.33 6.61
CA PHE A 25 -22.39 3.45 5.53
C PHE A 25 -21.13 2.63 5.83
N VAL A 26 -20.87 1.61 5.03
CA VAL A 26 -19.62 0.84 5.12
C VAL A 26 -18.50 1.67 4.51
N LEU A 27 -17.55 2.09 5.35
CA LEU A 27 -16.37 2.87 4.96
C LEU A 27 -15.15 1.98 4.71
N GLY A 28 -14.97 0.94 5.53
CA GLY A 28 -13.92 -0.06 5.40
C GLY A 28 -14.48 -1.46 5.31
N LEU A 29 -13.89 -2.27 4.47
CA LEU A 29 -14.19 -3.69 4.36
C LEU A 29 -12.90 -4.47 4.57
N GLY A 30 -12.94 -5.49 5.40
CA GLY A 30 -11.81 -6.38 5.66
C GLY A 30 -12.18 -7.81 5.33
N VAL A 31 -11.25 -8.56 4.76
CA VAL A 31 -11.43 -9.99 4.46
C VAL A 31 -10.23 -10.75 4.96
N ASP A 32 -10.46 -11.76 5.78
CA ASP A 32 -9.42 -12.68 6.25
C ASP A 32 -9.93 -14.12 6.24
N GLU A 33 -9.08 -15.04 6.62
CA GLU A 33 -9.40 -16.45 6.75
C GLU A 33 -9.19 -16.89 8.20
N THR A 34 -10.17 -17.54 8.78
CA THR A 34 -10.10 -18.11 10.12
C THR A 34 -9.15 -19.31 10.17
N ALA A 35 -8.79 -19.78 11.37
CA ALA A 35 -7.89 -20.92 11.53
C ALA A 35 -8.45 -22.23 10.95
N ASP A 36 -9.77 -22.36 10.87
CA ASP A 36 -10.50 -23.50 10.28
C ASP A 36 -10.79 -23.32 8.78
N GLY A 37 -10.20 -22.30 8.13
CA GLY A 37 -10.28 -22.09 6.68
C GLY A 37 -11.56 -21.43 6.18
N ARG A 38 -12.41 -20.92 7.08
CA ARG A 38 -13.62 -20.16 6.72
C ARG A 38 -13.29 -18.71 6.45
N ILE A 39 -14.10 -18.05 5.65
CA ILE A 39 -13.94 -16.64 5.31
C ILE A 39 -14.50 -15.76 6.41
N GLU A 40 -13.67 -14.87 6.92
CA GLU A 40 -14.02 -13.84 7.87
C GLU A 40 -14.11 -12.48 7.18
N VAL A 41 -15.24 -11.79 7.36
CA VAL A 41 -15.43 -10.43 6.82
C VAL A 41 -15.72 -9.46 7.95
N TRP A 42 -15.03 -8.33 7.91
CA TRP A 42 -15.20 -7.19 8.81
C TRP A 42 -15.70 -5.98 8.03
N ALA A 43 -16.62 -5.23 8.61
CA ALA A 43 -17.05 -3.96 8.06
C ALA A 43 -16.93 -2.86 9.11
N GLN A 44 -16.26 -1.78 8.77
CA GLN A 44 -16.30 -0.54 9.52
C GLN A 44 -17.45 0.31 9.01
N VAL A 45 -18.37 0.64 9.90
CA VAL A 45 -19.65 1.30 9.57
C VAL A 45 -19.70 2.65 10.25
N ALA A 46 -20.11 3.68 9.52
CA ALA A 46 -20.42 4.99 10.07
C ALA A 46 -21.89 5.30 9.95
N LEU A 47 -22.43 6.02 10.94
CA LEU A 47 -23.79 6.57 10.87
C LEU A 47 -23.79 7.87 10.06
N PRO A 48 -24.82 8.10 9.25
CA PRO A 48 -25.07 9.42 8.71
C PRO A 48 -25.52 10.35 9.85
N SER A 49 -24.56 11.06 10.45
CA SER A 49 -24.91 12.11 11.44
C SER A 49 -25.36 13.36 10.69
N ALA A 50 -26.51 13.90 11.06
CA ALA A 50 -26.82 15.29 10.76
C ALA A 50 -25.81 16.14 11.53
N LYS A 51 -24.80 16.71 10.83
CA LYS A 51 -23.69 17.54 11.31
C LYS A 51 -23.21 17.17 12.71
N PRO A 52 -22.00 16.56 12.86
CA PRO A 52 -21.39 16.46 14.17
C PRO A 52 -21.34 17.87 14.79
N ALA A 53 -21.68 18.00 16.05
CA ALA A 53 -21.44 19.23 16.78
C ALA A 53 -19.95 19.56 16.71
N GLU A 54 -19.59 20.85 16.75
CA GLU A 54 -18.20 21.28 16.64
C GLU A 54 -17.36 20.56 17.70
N GLY A 55 -16.46 19.66 17.27
CA GLY A 55 -15.62 18.82 18.14
C GLY A 55 -16.08 17.37 18.35
N GLU A 56 -17.27 16.96 17.89
CA GLU A 56 -17.69 15.56 17.93
C GLU A 56 -17.11 14.76 16.76
N LYS A 57 -16.41 13.67 17.07
CA LYS A 57 -15.96 12.70 16.05
C LYS A 57 -17.16 11.88 15.57
N GLN A 58 -17.24 11.66 14.27
CA GLN A 58 -18.25 10.78 13.69
C GLN A 58 -18.12 9.36 14.27
N GLU A 59 -19.15 8.85 14.93
CA GLU A 59 -19.13 7.50 15.49
C GLU A 59 -19.02 6.45 14.39
N SER A 60 -18.06 5.56 14.54
CA SER A 60 -17.91 4.38 13.70
C SER A 60 -17.77 3.13 14.58
N TRP A 61 -18.31 2.01 14.10
CA TRP A 61 -18.14 0.72 14.76
C TRP A 61 -17.76 -0.35 13.74
N THR A 62 -17.23 -1.47 14.22
CA THR A 62 -16.93 -2.63 13.42
C THR A 62 -17.94 -3.73 13.63
N VAL A 63 -18.29 -4.44 12.57
CA VAL A 63 -19.13 -5.64 12.60
C VAL A 63 -18.41 -6.77 11.88
N ARG A 64 -18.53 -7.97 12.44
CA ARG A 64 -17.86 -9.19 11.96
C ARG A 64 -18.87 -10.25 11.55
N SER A 65 -18.54 -10.97 10.48
CA SER A 65 -19.25 -12.20 10.11
C SER A 65 -18.26 -13.26 9.63
N VAL A 66 -18.71 -14.52 9.63
CA VAL A 66 -17.93 -15.66 9.11
C VAL A 66 -18.83 -16.46 8.20
N GLY A 67 -18.36 -16.82 7.03
CA GLY A 67 -19.09 -17.59 6.03
C GLY A 67 -18.19 -18.59 5.32
N ASP A 68 -18.79 -19.43 4.48
CA ASP A 68 -18.03 -20.41 3.68
C ASP A 68 -17.47 -19.77 2.40
N THR A 69 -18.04 -18.65 1.98
CA THR A 69 -17.56 -17.83 0.87
C THR A 69 -17.55 -16.36 1.26
N VAL A 70 -16.79 -15.52 0.50
CA VAL A 70 -16.78 -14.06 0.72
C VAL A 70 -18.20 -13.48 0.61
N TRP A 71 -18.96 -13.91 -0.40
CA TRP A 71 -20.35 -13.45 -0.58
C TRP A 71 -21.26 -13.87 0.57
N ASP A 72 -21.14 -15.10 1.04
CA ASP A 72 -21.91 -15.58 2.19
C ASP A 72 -21.59 -14.78 3.45
N ALA A 73 -20.30 -14.55 3.73
CA ALA A 73 -19.88 -13.74 4.87
C ALA A 73 -20.40 -12.29 4.75
N VAL A 74 -20.27 -11.65 3.57
CA VAL A 74 -20.81 -10.29 3.32
C VAL A 74 -22.33 -10.25 3.54
N ARG A 75 -23.05 -11.28 3.13
CA ARG A 75 -24.49 -11.35 3.31
C ARG A 75 -24.89 -11.50 4.78
N GLN A 76 -24.12 -12.27 5.54
CA GLN A 76 -24.35 -12.46 6.98
C GLN A 76 -24.08 -11.19 7.81
N LEU A 77 -23.27 -10.24 7.33
CA LEU A 77 -23.08 -8.95 8.01
C LEU A 77 -24.41 -8.21 8.24
N ASN A 78 -25.33 -8.25 7.27
CA ASN A 78 -26.64 -7.59 7.40
C ASN A 78 -27.47 -8.16 8.57
N GLY A 79 -27.35 -9.44 8.88
CA GLY A 79 -28.03 -10.09 10.02
C GLY A 79 -27.39 -9.75 11.38
N ARG A 80 -26.22 -9.11 11.39
CA ARG A 80 -25.46 -8.74 12.60
C ARG A 80 -25.43 -7.23 12.86
N SER A 81 -26.11 -6.45 12.01
CA SER A 81 -26.23 -5.00 12.13
C SER A 81 -27.68 -4.60 12.33
N THR A 82 -27.93 -3.61 13.18
CA THR A 82 -29.26 -2.98 13.34
C THR A 82 -29.60 -2.05 12.17
N LYS A 83 -28.65 -1.79 11.27
CA LYS A 83 -28.79 -0.94 10.10
C LYS A 83 -28.60 -1.75 8.81
N VAL A 84 -29.21 -1.31 7.73
CA VAL A 84 -28.93 -1.86 6.40
C VAL A 84 -27.56 -1.37 5.95
N LEU A 85 -26.63 -2.28 5.75
CA LEU A 85 -25.25 -1.94 5.40
C LEU A 85 -25.16 -1.59 3.91
N PHE A 86 -24.76 -0.35 3.62
CA PHE A 86 -24.60 0.18 2.27
C PHE A 86 -23.13 0.31 1.91
N ARG A 87 -22.67 -0.46 0.92
CA ARG A 87 -21.26 -0.66 0.57
C ARG A 87 -20.71 0.29 -0.50
N ALA A 88 -21.53 1.18 -1.05
CA ALA A 88 -21.09 2.12 -2.10
C ALA A 88 -20.08 3.18 -1.60
N HIS A 89 -19.84 3.25 -0.30
CA HIS A 89 -18.93 4.21 0.33
C HIS A 89 -17.63 3.58 0.83
N VAL A 90 -17.37 2.30 0.52
CA VAL A 90 -16.11 1.65 0.89
C VAL A 90 -14.92 2.43 0.31
N ARG A 91 -14.03 2.87 1.20
CA ARG A 91 -12.80 3.62 0.90
C ARG A 91 -11.57 2.75 0.95
N ALA A 92 -11.54 1.84 1.93
CA ALA A 92 -10.44 0.92 2.15
C ALA A 92 -10.94 -0.53 2.14
N LEU A 93 -10.27 -1.39 1.38
CA LEU A 93 -10.39 -2.83 1.40
C LEU A 93 -9.08 -3.39 1.97
N VAL A 94 -9.18 -4.13 3.08
CA VAL A 94 -8.02 -4.68 3.79
C VAL A 94 -8.07 -6.19 3.74
N PHE A 95 -7.05 -6.81 3.18
CA PHE A 95 -6.88 -8.26 3.20
C PHE A 95 -5.95 -8.67 4.35
N GLY A 96 -6.34 -9.66 5.13
CA GLY A 96 -5.45 -10.34 6.07
C GLY A 96 -4.40 -11.16 5.31
N GLU A 97 -3.20 -11.29 5.88
CA GLU A 97 -2.09 -12.04 5.25
C GLU A 97 -2.48 -13.47 4.90
N ARG A 98 -3.21 -14.17 5.79
CA ARG A 98 -3.63 -15.55 5.55
C ARG A 98 -4.52 -15.68 4.32
N PHE A 99 -5.51 -14.80 4.22
CA PHE A 99 -6.40 -14.75 3.06
C PHE A 99 -5.65 -14.39 1.79
N ALA A 100 -4.75 -13.39 1.83
CA ALA A 100 -3.96 -12.96 0.69
C ALA A 100 -3.02 -14.06 0.17
N ARG A 101 -2.44 -14.87 1.06
CA ARG A 101 -1.63 -16.04 0.68
C ARG A 101 -2.47 -17.15 0.04
N GLY A 102 -3.72 -17.29 0.43
CA GLY A 102 -4.68 -18.23 -0.18
C GLY A 102 -5.19 -17.81 -1.56
N GLY A 103 -5.08 -16.52 -1.89
CA GLY A 103 -5.51 -15.92 -3.16
C GLY A 103 -6.67 -14.94 -3.01
N VAL A 104 -6.48 -13.71 -3.53
CA VAL A 104 -7.45 -12.61 -3.41
C VAL A 104 -8.53 -12.64 -4.50
N ALA A 105 -8.35 -13.44 -5.57
CA ALA A 105 -9.28 -13.49 -6.71
C ALA A 105 -10.72 -13.79 -6.28
N ARG A 106 -10.92 -14.67 -5.29
CA ARG A 106 -12.25 -15.00 -4.75
C ARG A 106 -12.95 -13.81 -4.09
N ALA A 107 -12.22 -12.88 -3.49
CA ALA A 107 -12.82 -11.64 -2.98
C ALA A 107 -13.08 -10.64 -4.10
N LEU A 108 -12.19 -10.57 -5.08
CA LEU A 108 -12.34 -9.68 -6.23
C LEU A 108 -13.57 -10.08 -7.04
N ASP A 109 -13.78 -11.37 -7.32
CA ASP A 109 -14.97 -11.85 -8.05
C ASP A 109 -16.25 -11.53 -7.29
N ALA A 110 -16.30 -11.82 -5.97
CA ALA A 110 -17.48 -11.58 -5.15
C ALA A 110 -17.84 -10.09 -5.08
N LEU A 111 -16.85 -9.20 -4.91
CA LEU A 111 -17.05 -7.77 -4.79
C LEU A 111 -17.29 -7.10 -6.16
N ALA A 112 -16.68 -7.59 -7.25
CA ALA A 112 -16.93 -7.07 -8.58
C ALA A 112 -18.37 -7.33 -9.06
N ARG A 113 -18.99 -8.40 -8.58
CA ARG A 113 -20.41 -8.73 -8.86
C ARG A 113 -21.39 -7.99 -7.95
N ASP A 114 -20.92 -7.36 -6.88
CA ASP A 114 -21.76 -6.55 -6.01
C ASP A 114 -22.06 -5.19 -6.64
N ARG A 115 -23.32 -4.91 -6.98
CA ARG A 115 -23.77 -3.68 -7.62
C ARG A 115 -23.51 -2.42 -6.77
N GLU A 116 -23.40 -2.57 -5.46
CA GLU A 116 -23.15 -1.45 -4.55
C GLU A 116 -21.66 -1.14 -4.44
N PHE A 117 -20.77 -2.12 -4.66
CA PHE A 117 -19.33 -1.93 -4.45
C PHE A 117 -18.71 -1.01 -5.51
N ARG A 118 -17.82 -0.10 -5.09
CA ARG A 118 -17.13 0.85 -5.96
C ARG A 118 -15.68 0.46 -6.20
N TYR A 119 -15.25 0.44 -7.45
CA TYR A 119 -13.90 0.05 -7.87
C TYR A 119 -12.79 1.06 -7.50
N LYS A 120 -13.16 2.15 -6.82
CA LYS A 120 -12.24 3.23 -6.40
C LYS A 120 -11.64 3.01 -5.01
N SER A 121 -12.03 1.96 -4.31
CA SER A 121 -11.52 1.64 -2.97
C SER A 121 -10.03 1.33 -3.03
N TRP A 122 -9.25 1.86 -2.09
CA TRP A 122 -7.85 1.49 -1.92
C TRP A 122 -7.74 0.08 -1.38
N VAL A 123 -6.72 -0.66 -1.80
CA VAL A 123 -6.50 -2.04 -1.37
C VAL A 123 -5.22 -2.12 -0.55
N PHE A 124 -5.33 -2.78 0.60
CA PHE A 124 -4.24 -2.97 1.55
C PHE A 124 -4.12 -4.43 1.93
N VAL A 125 -2.94 -4.81 2.43
CA VAL A 125 -2.72 -6.09 3.11
C VAL A 125 -2.16 -5.82 4.50
N THR A 126 -2.57 -6.62 5.48
CA THR A 126 -2.07 -6.52 6.85
C THR A 126 -1.64 -7.87 7.41
N SER A 127 -0.60 -7.86 8.23
CA SER A 127 -0.22 -9.00 9.08
C SER A 127 -0.90 -8.95 10.47
N ASP A 128 -1.49 -7.81 10.81
CA ASP A 128 -2.23 -7.62 12.06
C ASP A 128 -3.68 -8.12 11.90
N PRO A 129 -4.40 -8.43 12.99
CA PRO A 129 -5.80 -8.82 12.89
C PRO A 129 -6.62 -7.74 12.17
N VAL A 130 -7.33 -8.13 11.12
CA VAL A 130 -8.10 -7.19 10.26
C VAL A 130 -9.13 -6.39 11.05
N GLY A 131 -9.75 -7.02 12.07
CA GLY A 131 -10.69 -6.35 12.96
C GLY A 131 -10.06 -5.24 13.77
N ASP A 132 -8.82 -5.42 14.24
CA ASP A 132 -8.07 -4.44 15.02
C ASP A 132 -7.66 -3.26 14.11
N VAL A 133 -7.22 -3.55 12.88
CA VAL A 133 -6.87 -2.51 11.88
C VAL A 133 -8.08 -1.63 11.56
N LEU A 134 -9.24 -2.23 11.27
CA LEU A 134 -10.47 -1.48 10.97
C LEU A 134 -11.10 -0.83 12.22
N GLY A 135 -10.87 -1.39 13.40
CA GLY A 135 -11.32 -0.84 14.67
C GLY A 135 -10.41 0.25 15.24
N ALA A 136 -9.23 0.46 14.66
CA ALA A 136 -8.27 1.43 15.16
C ALA A 136 -8.84 2.86 15.07
N GLN A 137 -8.69 3.59 16.17
CA GLN A 137 -8.98 5.02 16.23
C GLN A 137 -7.66 5.77 16.14
N THR A 138 -7.61 6.77 15.27
CA THR A 138 -6.44 7.63 15.14
C THR A 138 -6.77 9.01 15.73
N GLU A 139 -5.75 9.77 16.10
CA GLU A 139 -5.95 11.14 16.58
C GLU A 139 -6.64 12.03 15.52
N GLN A 140 -6.37 11.76 14.24
CA GLN A 140 -6.84 12.56 13.10
C GLN A 140 -8.20 12.11 12.57
N SER A 141 -8.63 10.87 12.83
CA SER A 141 -9.88 10.33 12.30
C SER A 141 -10.47 9.29 13.25
N SER A 142 -11.78 9.32 13.41
CA SER A 142 -12.55 8.27 14.12
C SER A 142 -12.74 6.99 13.30
N SER A 143 -12.34 7.00 12.04
CA SER A 143 -12.47 5.87 11.11
C SER A 143 -11.14 5.52 10.48
N ALA A 144 -10.66 4.30 10.71
CA ALA A 144 -9.47 3.76 10.08
C ALA A 144 -9.54 3.84 8.54
N ALA A 145 -10.70 3.53 7.96
CA ALA A 145 -10.88 3.56 6.51
C ALA A 145 -10.79 4.98 5.93
N LEU A 146 -11.30 6.00 6.62
CA LEU A 146 -11.16 7.40 6.19
C LEU A 146 -9.71 7.86 6.35
N PHE A 147 -9.07 7.53 7.46
CA PHE A 147 -7.64 7.83 7.66
C PHE A 147 -6.79 7.25 6.52
N LEU A 148 -6.97 5.97 6.18
CA LEU A 148 -6.25 5.32 5.09
C LEU A 148 -6.54 5.97 3.73
N ASP A 149 -7.79 6.33 3.43
CA ASP A 149 -8.16 7.05 2.19
C ASP A 149 -7.46 8.42 2.13
N ASP A 150 -7.48 9.19 3.22
CA ASP A 150 -6.88 10.52 3.29
C ASP A 150 -5.36 10.46 3.17
N VAL A 151 -4.70 9.53 3.87
CA VAL A 151 -3.26 9.31 3.73
C VAL A 151 -2.90 8.98 2.27
N MET A 152 -3.61 8.04 1.65
CA MET A 152 -3.33 7.68 0.25
C MET A 152 -3.61 8.81 -0.75
N ARG A 153 -4.54 9.72 -0.46
CA ARG A 153 -4.84 10.89 -1.32
C ARG A 153 -3.85 12.02 -1.14
N ASN A 154 -3.59 12.38 0.12
CA ASN A 154 -2.92 13.64 0.45
C ASN A 154 -1.40 13.51 0.45
N THR A 155 -0.87 12.30 0.71
CA THR A 155 0.57 12.07 0.82
C THR A 155 1.19 11.47 -0.44
N ALA A 156 0.60 11.71 -1.61
CA ALA A 156 1.07 11.15 -2.88
C ALA A 156 2.54 11.45 -3.18
N ARG A 157 3.09 12.55 -2.65
CA ARG A 157 4.46 12.99 -2.85
C ARG A 157 5.41 12.69 -1.69
N SER A 158 4.91 12.17 -0.58
CA SER A 158 5.72 11.87 0.62
C SER A 158 5.66 10.42 1.05
N LEU A 159 4.61 9.71 0.66
CA LEU A 159 4.43 8.30 1.01
C LEU A 159 5.00 7.39 -0.09
N THR A 160 5.97 6.58 0.29
CA THR A 160 6.51 5.51 -0.56
C THR A 160 5.70 4.24 -0.35
N ALA A 161 4.57 4.12 -1.02
CA ALA A 161 3.71 2.94 -0.98
C ALA A 161 3.02 2.72 -2.33
N PRO A 162 2.69 1.46 -2.69
CA PRO A 162 1.89 1.17 -3.88
C PRO A 162 0.51 1.81 -3.77
N ARG A 163 0.09 2.46 -4.82
CA ARG A 163 -1.19 3.17 -4.89
C ARG A 163 -2.22 2.36 -5.67
N SER A 164 -2.50 1.15 -5.19
CA SER A 164 -3.36 0.20 -5.87
C SER A 164 -4.81 0.35 -5.40
N ARG A 165 -5.71 0.60 -6.35
CA ARG A 165 -7.16 0.56 -6.14
C ARG A 165 -7.70 -0.80 -6.55
N PHE A 166 -8.93 -1.09 -6.18
CA PHE A 166 -9.60 -2.33 -6.55
C PHE A 166 -9.57 -2.60 -8.07
N LEU A 167 -9.83 -1.56 -8.89
CA LEU A 167 -9.78 -1.69 -10.34
C LEU A 167 -8.35 -2.01 -10.83
N ASP A 168 -7.34 -1.34 -10.26
CA ASP A 168 -5.95 -1.56 -10.65
C ASP A 168 -5.53 -3.00 -10.34
N LEU A 169 -5.88 -3.49 -9.15
CA LEU A 169 -5.60 -4.88 -8.74
C LEU A 169 -6.30 -5.89 -9.64
N LEU A 170 -7.59 -5.68 -9.92
CA LEU A 170 -8.35 -6.56 -10.81
C LEU A 170 -7.70 -6.63 -12.21
N THR A 171 -7.32 -5.47 -12.76
CA THR A 171 -6.67 -5.38 -14.07
C THR A 171 -5.30 -6.06 -14.06
N SER A 172 -4.48 -5.83 -13.02
CA SER A 172 -3.14 -6.44 -12.91
C SER A 172 -3.21 -7.97 -12.84
N ILE A 173 -4.17 -8.53 -12.11
CA ILE A 173 -4.31 -10.00 -12.00
C ILE A 173 -4.76 -10.63 -13.34
N GLU A 174 -5.58 -9.92 -14.10
CA GLU A 174 -6.03 -10.37 -15.42
C GLU A 174 -4.97 -10.18 -16.53
N GLN A 175 -3.97 -9.32 -16.26
CA GLN A 175 -2.94 -8.99 -17.26
C GLN A 175 -1.72 -9.91 -17.12
N PRO A 176 -1.43 -10.75 -18.11
CA PRO A 176 -0.26 -11.63 -18.06
C PRO A 176 1.04 -10.83 -17.93
N GLY A 177 1.89 -11.21 -16.98
CA GLY A 177 3.18 -10.58 -16.75
C GLY A 177 3.18 -9.35 -15.84
N ASP A 178 2.01 -8.86 -15.38
CA ASP A 178 1.92 -7.83 -14.34
C ASP A 178 1.71 -8.50 -12.97
N GLN A 179 2.52 -8.14 -11.99
CA GLN A 179 2.46 -8.70 -10.64
C GLN A 179 2.17 -7.57 -9.66
N PRO A 180 0.99 -7.57 -9.01
CA PRO A 180 0.59 -6.44 -8.20
C PRO A 180 1.36 -6.33 -6.89
N LEU A 181 1.66 -5.09 -6.51
CA LEU A 181 2.11 -4.70 -5.18
C LEU A 181 0.96 -4.00 -4.46
N LEU A 182 0.67 -4.41 -3.23
CA LEU A 182 -0.36 -3.80 -2.39
C LEU A 182 0.28 -3.15 -1.16
N ALA A 183 -0.18 -1.97 -0.80
CA ALA A 183 0.33 -1.26 0.36
C ALA A 183 0.09 -2.09 1.65
N ARG A 184 1.11 -2.17 2.50
CA ARG A 184 1.01 -2.80 3.81
C ARG A 184 0.51 -1.78 4.83
N VAL A 185 -0.53 -2.14 5.57
CA VAL A 185 -0.98 -1.39 6.76
C VAL A 185 -0.65 -2.16 8.02
N ARG A 186 -0.14 -1.45 9.04
CA ARG A 186 0.25 -2.02 10.33
C ARG A 186 -0.33 -1.23 11.48
N LEU A 187 -0.49 -1.91 12.61
CA LEU A 187 -0.72 -1.30 13.90
C LEU A 187 0.62 -1.17 14.61
N VAL A 188 1.04 0.05 14.90
CA VAL A 188 2.26 0.34 15.65
C VAL A 188 1.90 0.98 16.98
N GLU A 189 2.72 0.77 18.00
CA GLU A 189 2.56 1.50 19.26
C GLU A 189 2.93 2.96 19.02
N SER A 190 2.13 3.90 19.56
CA SER A 190 2.40 5.33 19.44
C SER A 190 3.71 5.67 20.14
N GLU A 191 4.66 6.26 19.40
CA GLU A 191 5.96 6.67 19.96
C GLU A 191 5.84 7.83 20.97
N ASP A 192 4.68 8.52 20.99
CA ASP A 192 4.40 9.67 21.86
C ASP A 192 3.89 9.30 23.27
N GLY A 193 3.97 8.03 23.68
CA GLY A 193 3.60 7.56 25.02
C GLY A 193 4.47 8.09 26.18
N GLY A 194 5.37 9.03 25.95
CA GLY A 194 6.35 9.58 26.89
C GLY A 194 6.09 11.01 27.37
N GLY A 195 4.85 11.46 27.46
CA GLY A 195 4.54 12.80 27.95
C GLY A 195 3.28 12.87 28.79
N GLN A 196 3.28 12.30 30.00
CA GLN A 196 2.30 12.72 30.98
C GLN A 196 2.65 14.16 31.45
N PRO A 197 1.72 15.13 31.43
CA PRO A 197 1.92 16.36 32.15
C PRO A 197 1.82 16.03 33.68
N GLU A 198 2.94 16.06 34.35
CA GLU A 198 2.96 16.10 35.82
C GLU A 198 2.23 17.38 36.27
N GLY A 199 1.07 17.22 36.85
CA GLY A 199 0.37 18.35 37.44
C GLY A 199 -1.05 18.04 37.90
N GLY A 200 -1.21 17.31 38.99
CA GLY A 200 -2.51 17.11 39.63
C GLY A 200 -2.48 16.13 40.76
N ALA A 201 -1.90 16.55 41.90
CA ALA A 201 -2.00 15.80 43.14
C ALA A 201 -3.48 15.58 43.52
N ARG A 202 -3.94 14.34 43.53
CA ARG A 202 -5.16 13.92 44.23
C ARG A 202 -4.80 12.88 45.28
N MET A 203 -5.17 13.22 46.46
CA MET A 203 -5.00 12.42 47.68
C MET A 203 -5.57 11.00 47.55
N ALA A 204 -4.77 10.05 48.05
CA ALA A 204 -5.17 8.68 48.22
C ALA A 204 -6.23 8.56 49.32
N GLU A 205 -7.36 7.94 49.04
CA GLU A 205 -8.18 7.26 50.03
C GLU A 205 -8.06 5.75 49.86
N ALA A 206 -7.69 5.12 50.95
CA ALA A 206 -7.50 3.68 51.03
C ALA A 206 -8.84 2.94 51.06
N GLY A 207 -9.01 1.97 50.14
CA GLY A 207 -10.11 1.02 50.20
C GLY A 207 -9.69 -0.28 49.51
N GLY A 208 -9.44 -1.31 50.32
CA GLY A 208 -8.99 -2.61 49.83
C GLY A 208 -10.05 -3.37 49.04
N GLY A 209 -9.61 -4.05 47.96
CA GLY A 209 -10.42 -4.95 47.16
C GLY A 209 -9.53 -5.83 46.29
N ARG A 210 -9.60 -7.12 46.47
CA ARG A 210 -8.82 -8.19 45.85
C ARG A 210 -9.05 -8.30 44.35
N GLY A 211 -7.96 -8.57 43.61
CA GLY A 211 -7.94 -9.47 42.45
C GLY A 211 -8.56 -8.92 41.18
N ALA A 212 -7.76 -8.21 40.38
CA ALA A 212 -7.97 -8.13 38.95
C ALA A 212 -6.61 -8.39 38.26
N GLU A 213 -6.56 -9.47 37.51
CA GLU A 213 -5.45 -9.82 36.64
C GLU A 213 -5.12 -8.62 35.75
N GLY A 214 -3.84 -8.23 35.76
CA GLY A 214 -3.37 -7.06 35.05
C GLY A 214 -3.59 -7.20 33.56
N LYS A 215 -4.62 -6.56 33.03
CA LYS A 215 -4.62 -6.14 31.65
C LYS A 215 -3.53 -5.08 31.55
N GLN A 216 -2.40 -5.41 30.93
CA GLN A 216 -1.47 -4.41 30.43
C GLN A 216 -2.30 -3.44 29.57
N GLU A 217 -2.40 -2.19 29.99
CA GLU A 217 -2.90 -1.10 29.15
C GLU A 217 -1.90 -0.96 28.00
N VAL A 218 -2.21 -1.60 26.88
CA VAL A 218 -1.50 -1.39 25.63
C VAL A 218 -1.78 0.05 25.24
N GLY A 219 -0.72 0.86 25.10
CA GLY A 219 -0.83 2.25 24.67
C GLY A 219 -1.63 2.42 23.36
N PRO A 220 -2.04 3.63 23.01
CA PRO A 220 -2.79 3.88 21.78
C PRO A 220 -2.01 3.36 20.58
N LYS A 221 -2.67 2.53 19.77
CA LYS A 221 -2.09 1.99 18.54
C LYS A 221 -2.39 2.92 17.37
N GLU A 222 -1.37 3.23 16.59
CA GLU A 222 -1.47 4.03 15.38
C GLU A 222 -1.48 3.16 14.12
N LEU A 223 -2.19 3.63 13.09
CA LEU A 223 -2.11 3.04 11.77
C LEU A 223 -0.92 3.62 11.00
N ARG A 224 -0.05 2.75 10.50
CA ARG A 224 1.08 3.13 9.65
C ARG A 224 1.02 2.36 8.33
N ILE A 225 1.25 3.08 7.22
CA ILE A 225 1.41 2.47 5.90
C ILE A 225 2.91 2.39 5.63
N GLU A 226 3.46 1.18 5.55
CA GLU A 226 4.89 0.97 5.38
C GLU A 226 5.18 -0.35 4.68
N GLY A 227 5.96 -0.28 3.58
CA GLY A 227 6.25 -1.46 2.79
C GLY A 227 5.08 -1.93 1.94
N SER A 228 5.18 -3.13 1.40
CA SER A 228 4.14 -3.71 0.55
C SER A 228 4.08 -5.23 0.63
N ALA A 229 2.93 -5.78 0.26
CA ALA A 229 2.74 -7.18 -0.05
C ALA A 229 2.98 -7.40 -1.55
N ALA A 230 3.84 -8.34 -1.88
CA ALA A 230 4.08 -8.78 -3.26
C ALA A 230 3.13 -9.94 -3.58
N LEU A 231 2.39 -9.81 -4.67
CA LEU A 231 1.52 -10.86 -5.18
C LEU A 231 2.13 -11.47 -6.46
N CYS A 232 1.98 -12.77 -6.60
CA CYS A 232 2.25 -13.51 -7.82
C CYS A 232 0.91 -14.04 -8.36
N GLY A 233 0.43 -13.43 -9.44
CA GLY A 233 -0.97 -13.55 -9.82
C GLY A 233 -1.88 -12.99 -8.71
N ASP A 234 -2.77 -13.83 -8.18
CA ASP A 234 -3.69 -13.46 -7.11
C ASP A 234 -3.21 -13.82 -5.69
N LYS A 235 -2.04 -14.47 -5.54
CA LYS A 235 -1.53 -14.97 -4.25
C LYS A 235 -0.38 -14.15 -3.74
N MET A 236 -0.44 -13.77 -2.47
CA MET A 236 0.68 -13.13 -1.80
C MET A 236 1.83 -14.12 -1.62
N VAL A 237 3.02 -13.74 -2.09
CA VAL A 237 4.26 -14.52 -1.97
C VAL A 237 5.17 -14.02 -0.85
N GLY A 238 5.07 -12.75 -0.47
CA GLY A 238 5.87 -12.22 0.63
C GLY A 238 5.71 -10.73 0.86
N TRP A 239 6.43 -10.23 1.86
CA TRP A 239 6.52 -8.83 2.20
C TRP A 239 7.76 -8.19 1.59
N LEU A 240 7.62 -6.94 1.18
CA LEU A 240 8.70 -6.02 0.90
C LEU A 240 8.75 -4.97 2.00
N ASP A 241 9.95 -4.64 2.47
CA ASP A 241 10.14 -3.50 3.38
C ASP A 241 9.97 -2.16 2.64
N ALA A 242 10.17 -1.05 3.36
CA ALA A 242 10.00 0.28 2.78
C ALA A 242 11.03 0.55 1.66
N GLU A 243 12.27 0.10 1.82
CA GLU A 243 13.34 0.28 0.84
C GLU A 243 13.12 -0.59 -0.40
N GLU A 244 12.84 -1.87 -0.22
CA GLU A 244 12.51 -2.80 -1.31
C GLU A 244 11.28 -2.32 -2.10
N THR A 245 10.26 -1.82 -1.39
CA THR A 245 9.06 -1.24 -2.00
C THR A 245 9.41 -0.01 -2.85
N ALA A 246 10.26 0.89 -2.34
CA ALA A 246 10.71 2.06 -3.09
C ALA A 246 11.43 1.67 -4.39
N MET A 247 12.35 0.71 -4.29
CA MET A 247 13.09 0.23 -5.46
C MET A 247 12.19 -0.46 -6.48
N ALA A 248 11.23 -1.28 -6.03
CA ALA A 248 10.25 -1.93 -6.91
C ALA A 248 9.38 -0.88 -7.63
N LEU A 249 8.87 0.12 -6.92
CA LEU A 249 8.11 1.23 -7.52
C LEU A 249 8.96 2.05 -8.50
N MET A 250 10.25 2.23 -8.21
CA MET A 250 11.18 2.94 -9.11
C MET A 250 11.39 2.18 -10.41
N VAL A 251 11.68 0.88 -10.35
CA VAL A 251 11.84 0.02 -11.53
C VAL A 251 10.55 -0.03 -12.36
N CYS A 252 9.39 -0.06 -11.71
CA CYS A 252 8.09 -0.05 -12.40
C CYS A 252 7.63 1.35 -12.88
N ASN A 253 8.46 2.40 -12.73
CA ASN A 253 8.08 3.79 -13.04
C ASN A 253 6.82 4.28 -12.28
N ARG A 254 6.60 3.77 -11.07
CA ARG A 254 5.45 4.09 -10.20
C ARG A 254 5.86 4.86 -8.94
N LEU A 255 7.16 5.13 -8.76
CA LEU A 255 7.67 5.88 -7.62
C LEU A 255 7.29 7.36 -7.74
N ALA A 256 6.56 7.88 -6.76
CA ALA A 256 6.11 9.28 -6.75
C ALA A 256 7.08 10.19 -5.99
N ALA A 257 7.68 9.69 -4.92
CA ALA A 257 8.64 10.39 -4.09
C ALA A 257 9.52 9.39 -3.34
N TYR A 258 10.75 9.78 -3.06
CA TYR A 258 11.65 9.00 -2.23
C TYR A 258 12.70 9.92 -1.60
N SER A 259 12.84 9.82 -0.30
CA SER A 259 13.89 10.51 0.46
C SER A 259 14.98 9.51 0.82
N LEU A 260 16.22 9.93 0.60
CA LEU A 260 17.41 9.13 0.84
C LEU A 260 18.32 9.88 1.80
N VAL A 261 18.74 9.22 2.86
CA VAL A 261 19.81 9.70 3.74
C VAL A 261 21.02 8.77 3.57
N MET A 262 22.19 9.33 3.34
CA MET A 262 23.41 8.55 3.15
C MET A 262 24.62 9.26 3.77
N PRO A 263 25.66 8.51 4.13
CA PRO A 263 26.93 9.08 4.57
C PRO A 263 27.53 9.98 3.50
N MET A 264 28.19 11.06 3.91
CA MET A 264 28.91 11.92 2.98
C MET A 264 30.21 11.27 2.52
N PRO A 265 30.51 11.26 1.21
CA PRO A 265 31.76 10.73 0.71
C PRO A 265 32.97 11.54 1.26
N GLY A 266 33.86 10.88 2.02
CA GLY A 266 35.06 11.51 2.60
C GLY A 266 34.89 12.04 4.02
N ASP A 267 33.69 12.06 4.58
CA ASP A 267 33.40 12.44 5.95
C ASP A 267 32.52 11.39 6.61
N GLU A 268 33.13 10.45 7.35
CA GLU A 268 32.41 9.31 7.99
C GLU A 268 31.36 9.77 9.03
N ALA A 269 31.51 10.95 9.58
CA ALA A 269 30.57 11.53 10.54
C ALA A 269 29.49 12.39 9.86
N GLY A 270 29.71 12.77 8.60
CA GLY A 270 28.78 13.59 7.83
C GLY A 270 27.67 12.77 7.21
N THR A 271 26.46 13.33 7.20
CA THR A 271 25.29 12.76 6.51
C THR A 271 24.67 13.78 5.56
N MET A 272 24.06 13.27 4.50
CA MET A 272 23.33 14.08 3.52
C MET A 272 21.94 13.53 3.29
N GLY A 273 20.97 14.43 3.26
CA GLY A 273 19.59 14.14 2.91
C GLY A 273 19.27 14.56 1.46
N PHE A 274 18.68 13.68 0.70
CA PHE A 274 18.29 13.89 -0.69
C PHE A 274 16.79 13.63 -0.87
N GLU A 275 16.20 14.35 -1.78
CA GLU A 275 14.87 14.06 -2.28
C GLU A 275 14.95 13.74 -3.78
N MET A 276 14.42 12.58 -4.16
CA MET A 276 14.31 12.18 -5.55
C MET A 276 13.20 12.99 -6.22
N ILE A 277 13.54 13.72 -7.27
CA ILE A 277 12.61 14.59 -7.99
C ILE A 277 11.92 13.82 -9.11
N ARG A 278 12.66 12.98 -9.79
CA ARG A 278 12.15 12.08 -10.83
C ARG A 278 13.10 10.92 -11.04
N SER A 279 12.53 9.81 -11.44
CA SER A 279 13.29 8.66 -11.95
C SER A 279 12.59 8.09 -13.16
N HIS A 280 13.34 7.43 -14.01
CA HIS A 280 12.84 6.69 -15.15
C HIS A 280 13.65 5.41 -15.32
N ALA A 281 12.95 4.30 -15.47
CA ALA A 281 13.54 2.98 -15.64
C ALA A 281 13.15 2.40 -17.00
N ASP A 282 14.15 1.89 -17.72
CA ASP A 282 14.00 1.16 -18.96
C ASP A 282 14.53 -0.26 -18.83
N THR A 283 13.74 -1.23 -19.27
CA THR A 283 14.18 -2.63 -19.33
C THR A 283 14.74 -2.92 -20.72
N LEU A 284 16.05 -3.22 -20.76
CA LEU A 284 16.81 -3.46 -21.99
C LEU A 284 17.17 -4.95 -22.09
N PHE A 285 17.17 -5.45 -23.31
CA PHE A 285 17.55 -6.83 -23.63
C PHE A 285 18.75 -6.80 -24.57
N PRO A 286 20.01 -6.73 -24.07
CA PRO A 286 21.21 -6.52 -24.88
C PRO A 286 21.42 -7.59 -25.96
N LYS A 287 21.04 -8.84 -25.67
CA LYS A 287 21.12 -9.97 -26.62
C LYS A 287 19.79 -10.24 -27.33
N GLY A 288 18.82 -9.36 -27.15
CA GLY A 288 17.47 -9.56 -27.68
C GLY A 288 16.67 -10.62 -26.89
N VAL A 289 15.47 -10.90 -27.39
CA VAL A 289 14.65 -12.02 -26.94
C VAL A 289 14.65 -13.06 -28.04
N HIS A 290 15.15 -14.26 -27.76
CA HIS A 290 15.26 -15.31 -28.77
C HIS A 290 13.88 -15.85 -29.18
N THR A 291 13.65 -15.95 -30.52
CA THR A 291 12.38 -16.40 -31.11
C THR A 291 12.55 -17.63 -32.02
N GLY A 292 13.68 -18.35 -31.92
CA GLY A 292 13.99 -19.56 -32.72
C GLY A 292 13.74 -20.86 -31.97
N ASP A 293 14.59 -21.87 -32.16
CA ASP A 293 14.50 -23.19 -31.51
C ASP A 293 14.58 -23.12 -29.96
N ALA A 294 15.05 -21.98 -29.43
CA ALA A 294 14.97 -21.57 -28.03
C ALA A 294 13.97 -20.43 -27.85
N ALA A 295 12.83 -20.51 -28.54
CA ALA A 295 11.80 -19.46 -28.56
C ALA A 295 11.39 -19.09 -27.13
N GLY A 296 11.38 -17.81 -26.88
CA GLY A 296 11.00 -17.27 -25.57
C GLY A 296 12.07 -17.27 -24.50
N GLN A 297 13.28 -17.77 -24.76
CA GLN A 297 14.34 -17.74 -23.76
C GLN A 297 14.95 -16.32 -23.67
N VAL A 298 14.90 -15.73 -22.48
CA VAL A 298 15.55 -14.47 -22.13
C VAL A 298 16.84 -14.80 -21.38
N MET A 299 17.98 -14.26 -21.85
CA MET A 299 19.27 -14.59 -21.24
C MET A 299 19.77 -13.50 -20.29
N ASP A 300 19.75 -12.25 -20.73
CA ASP A 300 20.28 -11.12 -19.97
C ASP A 300 19.30 -9.94 -20.04
N VAL A 301 19.13 -9.26 -18.90
CA VAL A 301 18.31 -8.06 -18.77
C VAL A 301 19.14 -6.97 -18.14
N VAL A 302 19.12 -5.77 -18.69
CA VAL A 302 19.66 -4.57 -18.06
C VAL A 302 18.51 -3.66 -17.68
N ILE A 303 18.40 -3.33 -16.40
CA ILE A 303 17.47 -2.32 -15.89
C ILE A 303 18.22 -1.01 -15.81
N ARG A 304 18.05 -0.14 -16.81
CA ARG A 304 18.65 1.19 -16.80
C ARG A 304 17.73 2.16 -16.08
N ILE A 305 18.25 2.79 -15.02
CA ILE A 305 17.53 3.77 -14.21
C ILE A 305 18.27 5.09 -14.28
N THR A 306 17.59 6.13 -14.72
CA THR A 306 18.10 7.49 -14.74
C THR A 306 17.22 8.39 -13.89
N GLY A 307 17.82 9.41 -13.26
CA GLY A 307 17.02 10.30 -12.44
C GLY A 307 17.75 11.54 -11.95
N THR A 308 17.03 12.34 -11.20
CA THR A 308 17.52 13.57 -10.61
C THR A 308 17.15 13.62 -9.14
N VAL A 309 18.12 13.98 -8.29
CA VAL A 309 17.93 14.23 -6.86
C VAL A 309 18.25 15.67 -6.51
N ASP A 310 17.50 16.22 -5.56
CA ASP A 310 17.82 17.51 -4.94
C ASP A 310 18.44 17.29 -3.56
N ILE A 311 19.47 18.03 -3.23
CA ILE A 311 20.07 18.05 -1.88
C ILE A 311 19.13 18.84 -0.98
N ARG A 312 18.69 18.24 0.13
CA ARG A 312 17.81 18.86 1.12
C ARG A 312 18.56 19.26 2.38
N GLU A 313 19.54 18.46 2.79
CA GLU A 313 20.29 18.68 4.00
C GLU A 313 21.73 18.20 3.84
N VAL A 314 22.66 18.94 4.43
CA VAL A 314 24.07 18.56 4.49
C VAL A 314 24.55 18.77 5.92
N LEU A 315 24.82 17.69 6.62
CA LEU A 315 25.39 17.67 7.95
C LEU A 315 26.86 17.24 7.84
N SER A 316 27.71 18.15 7.36
CA SER A 316 29.15 17.91 7.16
C SER A 316 29.97 19.18 7.31
N SER A 317 31.25 19.01 7.65
CA SER A 317 32.24 20.07 7.70
C SER A 317 32.82 20.38 6.33
N GLU A 318 32.68 19.53 5.33
CA GLU A 318 33.22 19.71 3.99
C GLU A 318 32.43 20.66 3.09
N GLN A 319 33.11 21.37 2.21
CA GLN A 319 32.47 22.26 1.23
C GLN A 319 32.16 21.51 -0.07
N LEU A 320 30.86 21.40 -0.43
CA LEU A 320 30.39 20.79 -1.67
C LEU A 320 30.67 21.61 -2.97
N MET A 321 31.59 22.56 -2.94
CA MET A 321 31.64 23.66 -3.90
C MET A 321 32.37 23.35 -5.22
N SER A 322 33.00 22.17 -5.39
CA SER A 322 33.73 21.87 -6.62
C SER A 322 32.93 20.96 -7.55
N MET A 323 33.04 21.15 -8.86
CA MET A 323 32.50 20.23 -9.89
C MET A 323 32.90 18.78 -9.61
N ARG A 324 34.16 18.56 -9.21
CA ARG A 324 34.71 17.24 -8.90
C ARG A 324 34.03 16.60 -7.67
N SER A 325 33.62 17.40 -6.69
CA SER A 325 32.89 16.91 -5.52
C SER A 325 31.48 16.45 -5.90
N ILE A 326 30.86 17.14 -6.85
CA ILE A 326 29.52 16.80 -7.34
C ILE A 326 29.54 15.50 -8.16
N GLU A 327 30.47 15.36 -9.10
CA GLU A 327 30.63 14.13 -9.88
C GLU A 327 30.85 12.90 -8.97
N ARG A 328 31.65 13.06 -7.89
CA ARG A 328 31.84 12.01 -6.89
C ARG A 328 30.53 11.70 -6.14
N LEU A 329 29.77 12.73 -5.81
CA LEU A 329 28.51 12.58 -5.11
C LEU A 329 27.48 11.86 -5.99
N GLU A 330 27.34 12.24 -7.25
CA GLU A 330 26.47 11.59 -8.24
C GLU A 330 26.83 10.10 -8.44
N ALA A 331 28.13 9.81 -8.55
CA ALA A 331 28.62 8.44 -8.64
C ALA A 331 28.28 7.64 -7.36
N ASN A 332 28.41 8.24 -6.18
CA ASN A 332 28.11 7.58 -4.90
C ASN A 332 26.60 7.32 -4.73
N ILE A 333 25.76 8.29 -5.08
CA ILE A 333 24.30 8.14 -5.09
C ILE A 333 23.89 7.00 -6.03
N SER A 334 24.43 7.01 -7.26
CA SER A 334 24.16 6.00 -8.28
C SER A 334 24.56 4.61 -7.81
N GLN A 335 25.76 4.44 -7.26
CA GLN A 335 26.24 3.18 -6.70
C GLN A 335 25.40 2.70 -5.52
N HIS A 336 24.98 3.62 -4.64
CA HIS A 336 24.16 3.29 -3.48
C HIS A 336 22.75 2.78 -3.90
N LEU A 337 22.13 3.45 -4.86
CA LEU A 337 20.83 3.03 -5.42
C LEU A 337 20.95 1.73 -6.22
N GLU A 338 22.05 1.56 -6.99
CA GLU A 338 22.33 0.32 -7.72
C GLU A 338 22.42 -0.89 -6.79
N ALA A 339 23.11 -0.75 -5.65
CA ALA A 339 23.21 -1.79 -4.64
C ALA A 339 21.84 -2.17 -4.04
N ARG A 340 20.94 -1.19 -3.88
CA ARG A 340 19.57 -1.42 -3.40
C ARG A 340 18.72 -2.14 -4.44
N VAL A 341 18.83 -1.75 -5.72
CA VAL A 341 18.13 -2.44 -6.81
C VAL A 341 18.64 -3.88 -6.96
N LYS A 342 19.95 -4.13 -6.80
CA LYS A 342 20.50 -5.50 -6.77
C LYS A 342 19.88 -6.36 -5.67
N ARG A 343 19.74 -5.81 -4.45
CA ARG A 343 19.05 -6.52 -3.35
C ARG A 343 17.59 -6.81 -3.67
N LEU A 344 16.89 -5.89 -4.33
CA LEU A 344 15.53 -6.13 -4.80
C LEU A 344 15.48 -7.29 -5.81
N VAL A 345 16.40 -7.32 -6.80
CA VAL A 345 16.50 -8.40 -7.78
C VAL A 345 16.70 -9.74 -7.08
N GLU A 346 17.65 -9.81 -6.14
CA GLU A 346 17.91 -11.01 -5.35
C GLU A 346 16.67 -11.44 -4.54
N ALA A 347 15.98 -10.49 -3.92
CA ALA A 347 14.74 -10.77 -3.20
C ALA A 347 13.63 -11.30 -4.13
N ALA A 348 13.46 -10.67 -5.31
CA ALA A 348 12.46 -11.07 -6.29
C ALA A 348 12.72 -12.48 -6.84
N GLN A 349 13.98 -12.81 -7.17
CA GLN A 349 14.35 -14.11 -7.74
C GLN A 349 14.42 -15.22 -6.69
N ASN A 350 15.05 -14.98 -5.52
CA ASN A 350 15.40 -16.04 -4.57
C ASN A 350 14.39 -16.17 -3.42
N ARG A 351 13.85 -15.05 -2.91
CA ARG A 351 12.95 -15.04 -1.75
C ARG A 351 11.48 -15.14 -2.15
N LEU A 352 11.08 -14.36 -3.17
CA LEU A 352 9.69 -14.28 -3.62
C LEU A 352 9.39 -15.23 -4.77
N GLY A 353 10.39 -15.52 -5.61
CA GLY A 353 10.23 -16.31 -6.81
C GLY A 353 9.22 -15.70 -7.79
N CYS A 354 9.14 -14.38 -7.88
CA CYS A 354 8.09 -13.68 -8.62
C CYS A 354 8.61 -12.39 -9.25
N ASP A 355 8.24 -12.16 -10.50
CA ASP A 355 8.66 -10.99 -11.29
C ASP A 355 7.87 -9.72 -10.90
N ILE A 356 8.10 -9.23 -9.70
CA ILE A 356 7.47 -7.98 -9.19
C ILE A 356 7.99 -6.72 -9.86
N MET A 357 8.95 -6.84 -10.78
CA MET A 357 9.56 -5.73 -11.53
C MET A 357 8.93 -5.53 -12.91
N GLY A 358 8.04 -6.45 -13.33
CA GLY A 358 7.35 -6.37 -14.61
C GLY A 358 8.25 -6.62 -15.83
N ILE A 359 9.32 -7.40 -15.67
CA ILE A 359 10.22 -7.77 -16.78
C ILE A 359 9.46 -8.62 -17.80
N GLY A 360 8.60 -9.54 -17.33
CA GLY A 360 7.76 -10.34 -18.19
C GLY A 360 6.85 -9.52 -19.10
N GLU A 361 6.27 -8.44 -18.60
CA GLU A 361 5.48 -7.52 -19.41
C GLU A 361 6.35 -6.81 -20.46
N CYS A 362 7.59 -6.45 -20.11
CA CYS A 362 8.53 -5.88 -21.08
C CYS A 362 8.92 -6.90 -22.18
N VAL A 363 9.06 -8.19 -21.84
CA VAL A 363 9.27 -9.28 -22.80
C VAL A 363 8.04 -9.45 -23.69
N ARG A 364 6.85 -9.52 -23.08
CA ARG A 364 5.57 -9.67 -23.78
C ARG A 364 5.37 -8.63 -24.88
N ARG A 365 5.78 -7.39 -24.62
CA ARG A 365 5.71 -6.30 -25.62
C ARG A 365 6.70 -6.45 -26.78
N LYS A 366 7.72 -7.29 -26.65
CA LYS A 366 8.79 -7.45 -27.64
C LYS A 366 8.65 -8.72 -28.48
N VAL A 367 7.81 -9.66 -28.07
CA VAL A 367 7.56 -10.90 -28.79
C VAL A 367 6.14 -10.91 -29.37
N PRO A 368 5.88 -11.67 -30.46
CA PRO A 368 4.52 -11.89 -30.92
C PRO A 368 3.65 -12.53 -29.82
N ALA A 369 2.38 -12.14 -29.74
CA ALA A 369 1.46 -12.63 -28.69
C ALA A 369 1.43 -14.18 -28.61
N ARG A 370 1.46 -14.86 -29.74
CA ARG A 370 1.49 -16.32 -29.83
C ARG A 370 2.75 -16.93 -29.17
N VAL A 371 3.93 -16.31 -29.39
CA VAL A 371 5.18 -16.74 -28.75
C VAL A 371 5.12 -16.53 -27.24
N TRP A 372 4.53 -15.42 -26.81
CA TRP A 372 4.33 -15.19 -25.41
C TRP A 372 3.41 -16.25 -24.76
N GLU A 373 2.25 -16.49 -25.36
CA GLU A 373 1.23 -17.38 -24.83
C GLU A 373 1.65 -18.85 -24.84
N ASP A 374 2.29 -19.31 -25.94
CA ASP A 374 2.61 -20.73 -26.15
C ASP A 374 3.96 -21.12 -25.52
N ASP A 375 4.97 -20.23 -25.54
CA ASP A 375 6.36 -20.59 -25.23
C ASP A 375 6.91 -19.91 -23.98
N VAL A 376 6.59 -18.62 -23.74
CA VAL A 376 7.21 -17.81 -22.68
C VAL A 376 6.41 -17.85 -21.40
N ALA A 377 5.13 -17.50 -21.44
CA ALA A 377 4.29 -17.37 -20.26
C ALA A 377 4.22 -18.66 -19.41
N PRO A 378 4.11 -19.87 -19.99
CA PRO A 378 4.05 -21.10 -19.22
C PRO A 378 5.32 -21.39 -18.41
N THR A 379 6.48 -20.93 -18.88
CA THR A 379 7.78 -21.16 -18.27
C THR A 379 8.40 -19.91 -17.65
N TRP A 380 7.70 -18.77 -17.69
CA TRP A 380 8.25 -17.48 -17.24
C TRP A 380 8.72 -17.49 -15.80
N HIS A 381 7.98 -18.15 -14.94
CA HIS A 381 8.35 -18.26 -13.52
C HIS A 381 9.72 -18.94 -13.31
N GLU A 382 9.98 -20.02 -14.06
CA GLU A 382 11.26 -20.75 -14.01
C GLU A 382 12.37 -19.92 -14.67
N GLN A 383 12.08 -19.31 -15.83
CA GLN A 383 13.03 -18.46 -16.54
C GLN A 383 13.45 -17.26 -15.71
N PHE A 384 12.51 -16.57 -15.06
CA PHE A 384 12.77 -15.37 -14.28
C PHE A 384 13.80 -15.63 -13.17
N GLY A 385 13.75 -16.77 -12.50
CA GLY A 385 14.72 -17.15 -11.48
C GLY A 385 16.15 -17.37 -12.02
N ALA A 386 16.31 -17.65 -13.32
CA ALA A 386 17.59 -17.96 -13.95
C ALA A 386 18.18 -16.80 -14.77
N ILE A 387 17.41 -15.75 -15.06
CA ILE A 387 17.85 -14.61 -15.87
C ILE A 387 18.90 -13.79 -15.10
N LEU A 388 19.98 -13.42 -15.78
CA LEU A 388 20.91 -12.43 -15.26
C LEU A 388 20.32 -11.03 -15.42
N ILE A 389 19.97 -10.39 -14.29
CA ILE A 389 19.43 -9.05 -14.25
C ILE A 389 20.49 -8.10 -13.70
N VAL A 390 20.91 -7.12 -14.49
CA VAL A 390 21.95 -6.15 -14.15
C VAL A 390 21.35 -4.76 -14.08
N PRO A 391 21.26 -4.12 -12.90
CA PRO A 391 20.92 -2.71 -12.82
C PRO A 391 22.07 -1.82 -13.31
N ASP A 392 21.71 -0.75 -14.02
CA ASP A 392 22.57 0.30 -14.56
C ASP A 392 21.95 1.63 -14.14
N VAL A 393 22.49 2.24 -13.06
CA VAL A 393 21.84 3.35 -12.35
C VAL A 393 22.65 4.64 -12.48
N HIS A 394 22.00 5.71 -12.95
CA HIS A 394 22.61 7.01 -13.16
C HIS A 394 21.73 8.13 -12.61
N PHE A 395 22.21 8.81 -11.57
CA PHE A 395 21.53 9.95 -10.97
C PHE A 395 22.38 11.20 -11.02
N GLU A 396 21.74 12.31 -11.35
CA GLU A 396 22.33 13.64 -11.37
C GLU A 396 21.77 14.48 -10.22
N VAL A 397 22.59 15.42 -9.72
CA VAL A 397 22.18 16.41 -8.72
C VAL A 397 21.57 17.62 -9.43
N GLY A 398 20.27 17.82 -9.25
CA GLY A 398 19.50 18.92 -9.83
C GLY A 398 19.73 20.23 -9.08
N LYS A 399 19.09 20.39 -7.93
CA LYS A 399 19.22 21.59 -7.08
C LYS A 399 20.13 21.30 -5.89
N ARG A 400 21.01 22.24 -5.62
CA ARG A 400 22.01 22.18 -4.55
C ARG A 400 21.55 22.88 -3.26
N GLY A 401 20.27 23.30 -3.18
CA GLY A 401 19.75 24.16 -2.13
C GLY A 401 20.02 25.64 -2.41
N MET A 402 19.46 26.52 -1.59
CA MET A 402 19.64 27.97 -1.68
C MET A 402 20.88 28.43 -0.90
N THR A 403 21.41 27.63 0.00
CA THR A 403 22.61 27.93 0.82
C THR A 403 23.76 27.06 0.38
N MET A 404 24.87 27.69 0.08
CA MET A 404 26.10 27.01 -0.36
C MET A 404 26.95 26.44 0.79
N GLN A 405 26.59 26.73 2.03
CA GLN A 405 27.27 26.26 3.24
C GLN A 405 26.24 25.97 4.33
N SER A 406 26.49 24.91 5.10
CA SER A 406 25.75 24.69 6.34
C SER A 406 25.99 25.87 7.30
N PRO A 407 24.94 26.37 7.97
CA PRO A 407 25.09 27.39 9.00
C PRO A 407 26.00 26.84 10.11
N ARG A 408 27.07 27.56 10.45
CA ARG A 408 27.92 27.22 11.57
C ARG A 408 27.51 28.07 12.76
N PRO A 409 27.38 27.50 13.97
CA PRO A 409 27.26 28.30 15.17
C PRO A 409 28.50 29.21 15.25
N VAL A 410 28.28 30.46 15.52
CA VAL A 410 29.37 31.40 15.87
C VAL A 410 29.61 31.19 17.36
N ASP A 411 30.79 30.68 17.74
CA ASP A 411 31.21 30.53 19.12
C ASP A 411 31.32 31.90 19.82
#